data_e1ce67729a684cc169ec8433622ca60f
#
_entry.id   e1ce67729a684cc169ec8433622ca60f
#
_cell.length_a   1.000
_cell.length_b   1.000
_cell.length_c   1.000
_cell.angle_alpha   90.00
_cell.angle_beta   90.00
_cell.angle_gamma   90.00
#
_symmetry.space_group_name_H-M   'P 1'
#
loop_
_entity.id
_entity.type
_entity.pdbx_description
1 polymer ?
#
loop_
_entity_poly.entity_id
_entity_poly.type
_entity_poly.pdbx_seq_one_letter_code
_entity_poly.pdbx_strand_id
1 'polypeptide(L)'
;MSIVDSFDAQSSAVFSPCDVYKPLEGFPEIALIAFNRRMVDFAAGQPGAREITKLHYAVYEIPVYALKWQGRDIAVCVSFEGSGGAAMVMEELIALGARTFLAIGSCGCLDAGIAEGHLIVPTAAYRDEGASYHYVAASDFVDVPSADGLTRALDEMGLKYTRTRTWTTDAPYRETRENVRRRAGQGCGVVEMECAGLAAVAQFRQVKFAQVFYGADSLAGAEWDTRTLGAMPDNDTDRLVIVALDAAVRL
;
A
#
# COMPACT_ATOMS: atom_id res chain seq x y z
N MET A 1 -23.01 12.62 -15.07
CA MET A 1 -21.97 11.58 -15.09
C MET A 1 -21.32 11.61 -13.73
N SER A 2 -21.28 10.49 -13.02
CA SER A 2 -20.65 10.38 -11.71
C SER A 2 -19.15 10.08 -11.86
N ILE A 3 -18.35 10.33 -10.82
CA ILE A 3 -16.92 9.96 -10.81
C ILE A 3 -16.72 8.47 -11.06
N VAL A 4 -17.65 7.62 -10.63
CA VAL A 4 -17.59 6.16 -10.87
C VAL A 4 -17.62 5.80 -12.36
N ASP A 5 -18.06 6.71 -13.22
CA ASP A 5 -18.13 6.55 -14.68
C ASP A 5 -16.97 7.24 -15.41
N SER A 6 -15.91 7.65 -14.69
CA SER A 6 -14.84 8.50 -15.24
C SER A 6 -13.73 7.71 -15.95
N PHE A 7 -13.73 6.38 -15.89
CA PHE A 7 -12.69 5.56 -16.51
C PHE A 7 -12.76 5.67 -18.04
N ASP A 8 -11.66 6.15 -18.63
CA ASP A 8 -11.45 6.19 -20.08
C ASP A 8 -10.31 5.23 -20.46
N ALA A 9 -10.68 4.05 -20.96
CA ALA A 9 -9.74 3.04 -21.37
C ALA A 9 -9.06 3.31 -22.72
N GLN A 10 -9.52 4.31 -23.49
CA GLN A 10 -9.14 4.46 -24.90
C GLN A 10 -8.26 5.69 -25.15
N SER A 11 -8.44 6.75 -24.38
CA SER A 11 -7.67 7.97 -24.58
C SER A 11 -6.36 7.95 -23.79
N SER A 12 -5.31 8.46 -24.42
CA SER A 12 -4.06 8.73 -23.71
C SER A 12 -4.21 9.93 -22.78
N ALA A 13 -3.55 9.88 -21.64
CA ALA A 13 -3.42 11.05 -20.78
C ALA A 13 -2.71 12.18 -21.52
N VAL A 14 -3.08 13.44 -21.24
CA VAL A 14 -2.45 14.62 -21.84
C VAL A 14 -0.96 14.72 -21.46
N PHE A 15 -0.62 14.30 -20.26
CA PHE A 15 0.75 14.10 -19.81
C PHE A 15 0.82 12.85 -18.90
N SER A 16 1.99 12.27 -18.77
CA SER A 16 2.24 11.05 -18.01
C SER A 16 3.39 11.24 -17.02
N PRO A 17 3.55 10.38 -16.03
CA PRO A 17 4.70 10.44 -15.14
C PRO A 17 6.05 10.42 -15.87
N CYS A 18 6.14 9.74 -17.04
CA CYS A 18 7.36 9.71 -17.87
C CYS A 18 7.71 11.07 -18.53
N ASP A 19 6.77 12.03 -18.54
CA ASP A 19 7.09 13.39 -19.01
C ASP A 19 7.82 14.19 -17.92
N VAL A 20 7.61 13.84 -16.65
CA VAL A 20 8.24 14.46 -15.48
C VAL A 20 9.49 13.68 -15.04
N TYR A 21 9.37 12.39 -14.88
CA TYR A 21 10.44 11.48 -14.44
C TYR A 21 10.89 10.59 -15.60
N LYS A 22 12.17 10.65 -15.94
CA LYS A 22 12.75 9.73 -16.93
C LYS A 22 13.24 8.46 -16.24
N PRO A 23 13.25 7.31 -16.95
CA PRO A 23 13.84 6.09 -16.39
C PRO A 23 15.24 6.36 -15.85
N LEU A 24 15.48 5.95 -14.61
CA LEU A 24 16.78 6.11 -13.97
C LEU A 24 17.58 4.82 -14.14
N GLU A 25 18.73 4.90 -14.80
CA GLU A 25 19.61 3.74 -15.00
C GLU A 25 19.98 3.09 -13.66
N GLY A 26 19.77 1.78 -13.56
CA GLY A 26 20.02 1.02 -12.33
C GLY A 26 18.97 1.24 -11.23
N PHE A 27 17.82 1.84 -11.54
CA PHE A 27 16.71 1.90 -10.57
C PHE A 27 16.21 0.50 -10.24
N PRO A 28 15.99 0.16 -8.94
CA PRO A 28 15.50 -1.15 -8.54
C PRO A 28 14.14 -1.49 -9.16
N GLU A 29 13.99 -2.71 -9.69
CA GLU A 29 12.69 -3.19 -10.18
C GLU A 29 11.68 -3.45 -9.06
N ILE A 30 12.15 -3.65 -7.83
CA ILE A 30 11.31 -3.87 -6.65
C ILE A 30 11.23 -2.55 -5.87
N ALA A 31 10.02 -2.13 -5.53
CA ALA A 31 9.77 -0.98 -4.67
C ALA A 31 8.93 -1.37 -3.44
N LEU A 32 9.39 -0.96 -2.26
CA LEU A 32 8.66 -0.99 -1.02
C LEU A 32 8.12 0.41 -0.72
N ILE A 33 6.81 0.55 -0.68
CA ILE A 33 6.11 1.78 -0.28
C ILE A 33 5.66 1.62 1.17
N ALA A 34 6.08 2.51 2.05
CA ALA A 34 5.69 2.49 3.46
C ALA A 34 4.86 3.72 3.82
N PHE A 35 3.83 3.52 4.65
CA PHE A 35 2.99 4.60 5.19
C PHE A 35 3.41 5.02 6.60
N ASN A 36 4.67 4.75 6.94
CA ASN A 36 5.29 5.16 8.20
C ASN A 36 6.74 5.57 7.94
N ARG A 37 7.07 6.83 8.26
CA ARG A 37 8.40 7.39 8.05
C ARG A 37 9.49 6.58 8.75
N ARG A 38 9.25 6.10 9.97
CA ARG A 38 10.21 5.28 10.71
C ARG A 38 10.60 4.00 9.97
N MET A 39 9.66 3.39 9.23
CA MET A 39 9.96 2.21 8.41
C MET A 39 10.99 2.52 7.33
N VAL A 40 10.87 3.68 6.70
CA VAL A 40 11.83 4.14 5.69
C VAL A 40 13.17 4.49 6.32
N ASP A 41 13.16 5.16 7.48
CA ASP A 41 14.38 5.52 8.22
C ASP A 41 15.16 4.28 8.65
N PHE A 42 14.46 3.19 9.07
CA PHE A 42 15.09 1.89 9.34
C PHE A 42 15.76 1.31 8.09
N ALA A 43 15.06 1.28 6.96
CA ALA A 43 15.60 0.75 5.70
C ALA A 43 16.78 1.61 5.20
N ALA A 44 16.70 2.93 5.31
CA ALA A 44 17.77 3.86 4.96
C ALA A 44 19.01 3.72 5.86
N GLY A 45 18.84 3.26 7.10
CA GLY A 45 19.92 2.98 8.05
C GLY A 45 20.64 1.64 7.80
N GLN A 46 20.16 0.79 6.88
CA GLN A 46 20.80 -0.49 6.60
C GLN A 46 22.15 -0.34 5.89
N PRO A 47 23.12 -1.24 6.12
CA PRO A 47 24.42 -1.18 5.45
C PRO A 47 24.29 -1.16 3.92
N GLY A 48 24.90 -0.17 3.28
CA GLY A 48 24.87 0.01 1.81
C GLY A 48 23.62 0.69 1.28
N ALA A 49 22.66 1.06 2.13
CA ALA A 49 21.54 1.90 1.72
C ALA A 49 22.04 3.29 1.28
N ARG A 50 21.46 3.82 0.22
CA ARG A 50 21.76 5.16 -0.28
C ARG A 50 20.53 5.82 -0.87
N GLU A 51 20.42 7.12 -0.72
CA GLU A 51 19.47 7.93 -1.48
C GLU A 51 19.85 7.92 -2.96
N ILE A 52 18.92 7.59 -3.84
CA ILE A 52 19.16 7.48 -5.29
C ILE A 52 18.44 8.57 -6.09
N THR A 53 17.35 9.09 -5.57
CA THR A 53 16.59 10.20 -6.15
C THR A 53 15.60 10.75 -5.13
N LYS A 54 14.86 11.79 -5.52
CA LYS A 54 13.74 12.33 -4.77
C LYS A 54 12.54 12.51 -5.70
N LEU A 55 11.35 12.32 -5.15
CA LEU A 55 10.10 12.73 -5.77
C LEU A 55 9.76 14.13 -5.26
N HIS A 56 9.41 15.05 -6.16
CA HIS A 56 9.26 16.46 -5.85
C HIS A 56 7.79 16.87 -5.85
N TYR A 57 7.32 17.40 -4.73
CA TYR A 57 5.96 17.90 -4.55
C TYR A 57 5.98 19.35 -4.09
N ALA A 58 4.82 20.02 -4.16
CA ALA A 58 4.73 21.46 -3.89
C ALA A 58 5.17 21.88 -2.47
N VAL A 59 5.04 20.99 -1.49
CA VAL A 59 5.32 21.31 -0.08
C VAL A 59 6.49 20.55 0.52
N TYR A 60 6.94 19.44 -0.11
CA TYR A 60 8.10 18.67 0.34
C TYR A 60 8.61 17.70 -0.72
N GLU A 61 9.74 17.11 -0.45
CA GLU A 61 10.37 16.07 -1.26
C GLU A 61 10.28 14.73 -0.54
N ILE A 62 10.08 13.66 -1.30
CA ILE A 62 10.14 12.29 -0.80
C ILE A 62 11.44 11.66 -1.27
N PRO A 63 12.41 11.41 -0.40
CA PRO A 63 13.61 10.68 -0.76
C PRO A 63 13.29 9.22 -1.08
N VAL A 64 13.92 8.70 -2.14
CA VAL A 64 13.88 7.30 -2.53
C VAL A 64 15.23 6.69 -2.25
N TYR A 65 15.25 5.68 -1.39
CA TYR A 65 16.49 4.97 -1.03
C TYR A 65 16.57 3.65 -1.78
N ALA A 66 17.77 3.26 -2.20
CA ALA A 66 18.04 1.91 -2.66
C ALA A 66 18.91 1.18 -1.64
N LEU A 67 18.58 -0.08 -1.39
CA LEU A 67 19.38 -0.99 -0.58
C LEU A 67 19.42 -2.37 -1.22
N LYS A 68 20.45 -3.14 -0.90
CA LYS A 68 20.56 -4.54 -1.29
C LYS A 68 20.03 -5.42 -0.16
N TRP A 69 19.00 -6.21 -0.45
CA TRP A 69 18.37 -7.11 0.51
C TRP A 69 18.34 -8.53 -0.04
N GLN A 70 18.94 -9.49 0.65
CA GLN A 70 19.06 -10.88 0.19
C GLN A 70 19.53 -11.00 -1.28
N GLY A 71 20.48 -10.16 -1.67
CA GLY A 71 21.06 -10.15 -3.02
C GLY A 71 20.26 -9.40 -4.09
N ARG A 72 19.07 -8.88 -3.80
CA ARG A 72 18.24 -8.08 -4.70
C ARG A 72 18.25 -6.60 -4.32
N ASP A 73 18.19 -5.74 -5.31
CA ASP A 73 18.09 -4.29 -5.09
C ASP A 73 16.61 -3.92 -4.90
N ILE A 74 16.31 -3.13 -3.85
CA ILE A 74 14.96 -2.64 -3.51
C ILE A 74 15.03 -1.13 -3.39
N ALA A 75 14.08 -0.43 -4.01
CA ALA A 75 13.79 0.97 -3.74
C ALA A 75 12.82 1.07 -2.55
N VAL A 76 13.06 1.98 -1.63
CA VAL A 76 12.18 2.22 -0.47
C VAL A 76 11.88 3.70 -0.36
N CYS A 77 10.62 4.05 -0.19
CA CYS A 77 10.19 5.41 0.11
C CYS A 77 8.94 5.44 0.99
N VAL A 78 8.71 6.59 1.64
CA VAL A 78 7.43 6.88 2.27
C VAL A 78 6.43 7.33 1.21
N SER A 79 5.14 7.12 1.45
CA SER A 79 4.07 7.66 0.62
C SER A 79 3.19 8.63 1.41
N PHE A 80 2.35 9.35 0.68
CA PHE A 80 1.21 10.06 1.26
C PHE A 80 0.17 9.07 1.76
N GLU A 81 -0.57 9.48 2.77
CA GLU A 81 -1.83 8.86 3.13
C GLU A 81 -2.91 9.21 2.09
N GLY A 82 -3.77 8.24 1.80
CA GLY A 82 -4.86 8.36 0.85
C GLY A 82 -4.52 7.95 -0.58
N SER A 83 -5.50 7.36 -1.25
CA SER A 83 -5.36 6.74 -2.58
C SER A 83 -4.78 7.66 -3.65
N GLY A 84 -5.18 8.92 -3.68
CA GLY A 84 -4.70 9.87 -4.70
C GLY A 84 -3.21 10.16 -4.60
N GLY A 85 -2.72 10.41 -3.39
CA GLY A 85 -1.29 10.66 -3.13
C GLY A 85 -0.44 9.43 -3.35
N ALA A 86 -0.89 8.27 -2.84
CA ALA A 86 -0.20 7.00 -3.02
C ALA A 86 -0.12 6.59 -4.51
N ALA A 87 -1.19 6.80 -5.27
CA ALA A 87 -1.21 6.55 -6.71
C ALA A 87 -0.16 7.40 -7.45
N MET A 88 -0.01 8.70 -7.11
CA MET A 88 1.04 9.55 -7.71
C MET A 88 2.43 8.99 -7.42
N VAL A 89 2.74 8.65 -6.17
CA VAL A 89 4.03 8.07 -5.79
C VAL A 89 4.31 6.79 -6.59
N MET A 90 3.33 5.88 -6.67
CA MET A 90 3.50 4.63 -7.42
C MET A 90 3.74 4.87 -8.91
N GLU A 91 3.00 5.78 -9.54
CA GLU A 91 3.15 6.14 -10.95
C GLU A 91 4.56 6.70 -11.24
N GLU A 92 5.08 7.54 -10.37
CA GLU A 92 6.42 8.13 -10.50
C GLU A 92 7.52 7.06 -10.32
N LEU A 93 7.36 6.14 -9.37
CA LEU A 93 8.27 4.99 -9.22
C LEU A 93 8.23 4.06 -10.45
N ILE A 94 7.06 3.87 -11.07
CA ILE A 94 6.94 3.13 -12.34
C ILE A 94 7.71 3.84 -13.45
N ALA A 95 7.60 5.16 -13.55
CA ALA A 95 8.34 5.95 -14.55
C ALA A 95 9.86 5.86 -14.36
N LEU A 96 10.32 5.83 -13.09
CA LEU A 96 11.72 5.65 -12.75
C LEU A 96 12.27 4.25 -13.08
N GLY A 97 11.41 3.20 -13.08
CA GLY A 97 11.82 1.84 -13.45
C GLY A 97 11.25 0.70 -12.61
N ALA A 98 10.51 0.97 -11.54
CA ALA A 98 9.93 -0.09 -10.70
C ALA A 98 8.83 -0.88 -11.44
N ARG A 99 8.73 -2.19 -11.17
CA ARG A 99 7.75 -3.11 -11.78
C ARG A 99 7.10 -4.06 -10.79
N THR A 100 7.65 -4.18 -9.59
CA THR A 100 7.10 -5.01 -8.51
C THR A 100 6.98 -4.16 -7.26
N PHE A 101 5.80 -4.08 -6.71
CA PHE A 101 5.49 -3.22 -5.57
C PHE A 101 4.97 -4.04 -4.40
N LEU A 102 5.52 -3.81 -3.23
CA LEU A 102 4.93 -4.15 -1.95
C LEU A 102 4.65 -2.87 -1.18
N ALA A 103 3.42 -2.72 -0.70
CA ALA A 103 3.08 -1.65 0.23
C ALA A 103 2.91 -2.20 1.65
N ILE A 104 3.29 -1.41 2.66
CA ILE A 104 3.11 -1.75 4.08
C ILE A 104 2.56 -0.56 4.85
N GLY A 105 1.50 -0.79 5.62
CA GLY A 105 0.86 0.22 6.46
C GLY A 105 0.02 -0.38 7.57
N SER A 106 -0.48 0.50 8.45
CA SER A 106 -1.47 0.15 9.46
C SER A 106 -2.86 0.00 8.86
N CYS A 107 -3.75 -0.67 9.57
CA CYS A 107 -5.18 -0.70 9.27
C CYS A 107 -6.02 -0.75 10.55
N GLY A 108 -7.25 -0.24 10.46
CA GLY A 108 -8.28 -0.43 11.47
C GLY A 108 -8.98 -1.79 11.27
N CYS A 109 -9.11 -2.56 12.34
CA CYS A 109 -9.75 -3.88 12.30
C CYS A 109 -11.28 -3.75 12.39
N LEU A 110 -12.00 -4.33 11.42
CA LEU A 110 -13.46 -4.46 11.42
C LEU A 110 -13.92 -5.82 11.96
N ASP A 111 -13.01 -6.79 12.02
CA ASP A 111 -13.21 -8.11 12.60
C ASP A 111 -12.52 -8.19 13.97
N ALA A 112 -13.28 -8.47 15.02
CA ALA A 112 -12.77 -8.60 16.40
C ALA A 112 -11.78 -9.76 16.58
N GLY A 113 -11.74 -10.72 15.67
CA GLY A 113 -10.77 -11.83 15.66
C GLY A 113 -9.37 -11.42 15.22
N ILE A 114 -9.21 -10.26 14.62
CA ILE A 114 -7.90 -9.75 14.19
C ILE A 114 -7.22 -9.05 15.38
N ALA A 115 -6.13 -9.67 15.88
CA ALA A 115 -5.36 -9.13 16.98
C ALA A 115 -4.49 -7.94 16.55
N GLU A 116 -4.07 -7.16 17.54
CA GLU A 116 -3.08 -6.10 17.37
C GLU A 116 -1.77 -6.64 16.80
N GLY A 117 -1.15 -5.92 15.86
CA GLY A 117 0.10 -6.30 15.21
C GLY A 117 0.00 -7.52 14.28
N HIS A 118 -1.20 -8.13 14.15
CA HIS A 118 -1.41 -9.26 13.24
C HIS A 118 -1.23 -8.84 11.79
N LEU A 119 -0.57 -9.69 10.98
CA LEU A 119 -0.37 -9.43 9.55
C LEU A 119 -1.65 -9.72 8.77
N ILE A 120 -2.02 -8.82 7.88
CA ILE A 120 -3.21 -8.96 7.03
C ILE A 120 -2.80 -8.79 5.57
N VAL A 121 -3.28 -9.69 4.71
CA VAL A 121 -3.11 -9.64 3.25
C VAL A 121 -4.47 -9.36 2.61
N PRO A 122 -4.67 -8.17 2.01
CA PRO A 122 -5.89 -7.87 1.29
C PRO A 122 -5.94 -8.67 -0.02
N THR A 123 -7.09 -9.30 -0.29
CA THR A 123 -7.34 -9.99 -1.57
C THR A 123 -8.04 -9.10 -2.59
N ALA A 124 -8.84 -8.16 -2.10
CA ALA A 124 -9.53 -7.13 -2.85
C ALA A 124 -9.81 -5.93 -1.95
N ALA A 125 -9.98 -4.75 -2.54
CA ALA A 125 -10.24 -3.50 -1.84
C ALA A 125 -11.60 -2.92 -2.26
N TYR A 126 -12.47 -2.61 -1.28
CA TYR A 126 -13.69 -1.83 -1.52
C TYR A 126 -13.30 -0.37 -1.82
N ARG A 127 -13.86 0.17 -2.90
CA ARG A 127 -13.48 1.45 -3.49
C ARG A 127 -14.34 2.60 -2.95
N ASP A 128 -14.03 3.09 -1.73
CA ASP A 128 -14.70 4.26 -1.13
C ASP A 128 -13.77 5.48 -1.15
N GLU A 129 -13.17 5.71 -2.32
CA GLU A 129 -12.19 6.75 -2.62
C GLU A 129 -12.34 7.19 -4.09
N GLY A 130 -11.59 8.16 -4.54
CA GLY A 130 -11.78 8.74 -5.87
C GLY A 130 -10.80 8.23 -6.94
N ALA A 131 -9.57 7.92 -6.58
CA ALA A 131 -8.47 7.71 -7.52
C ALA A 131 -8.67 6.47 -8.41
N SER A 132 -9.10 5.34 -7.84
CA SER A 132 -9.21 4.07 -8.57
C SER A 132 -10.19 4.12 -9.75
N TYR A 133 -11.19 4.99 -9.70
CA TYR A 133 -12.18 5.17 -10.78
C TYR A 133 -11.63 5.82 -12.04
N HIS A 134 -10.40 6.33 -12.02
CA HIS A 134 -9.69 6.82 -13.21
C HIS A 134 -8.82 5.75 -13.86
N TYR A 135 -8.58 4.62 -13.20
CA TYR A 135 -7.68 3.56 -13.66
C TYR A 135 -8.40 2.27 -14.07
N VAL A 136 -9.54 1.95 -13.46
CA VAL A 136 -10.30 0.74 -13.76
C VAL A 136 -11.81 1.03 -13.80
N ALA A 137 -12.53 0.25 -14.60
CA ALA A 137 -13.98 0.39 -14.75
C ALA A 137 -14.73 0.32 -13.41
N ALA A 138 -15.93 0.89 -13.37
CA ALA A 138 -16.78 0.93 -12.18
C ALA A 138 -17.04 -0.49 -11.63
N SER A 139 -16.77 -0.67 -10.37
CA SER A 139 -17.07 -1.86 -9.57
C SER A 139 -16.97 -1.50 -8.09
N ASP A 140 -17.58 -2.27 -7.22
CA ASP A 140 -17.47 -2.06 -5.76
C ASP A 140 -16.07 -2.43 -5.24
N PHE A 141 -15.42 -3.42 -5.86
CA PHE A 141 -14.12 -3.92 -5.46
C PHE A 141 -13.13 -3.90 -6.61
N VAL A 142 -11.87 -3.72 -6.27
CA VAL A 142 -10.71 -3.98 -7.14
C VAL A 142 -9.86 -5.07 -6.51
N ASP A 143 -9.46 -6.08 -7.31
CA ASP A 143 -8.61 -7.18 -6.84
C ASP A 143 -7.17 -6.71 -6.62
N VAL A 144 -6.49 -7.28 -5.63
CA VAL A 144 -5.06 -7.06 -5.40
C VAL A 144 -4.25 -8.05 -6.23
N PRO A 145 -3.54 -7.62 -7.30
CA PRO A 145 -3.03 -8.52 -8.34
C PRO A 145 -2.07 -9.60 -7.86
N SER A 146 -1.27 -9.31 -6.84
CA SER A 146 -0.23 -10.24 -6.35
C SER A 146 -0.48 -10.74 -4.92
N ALA A 147 -1.72 -10.69 -4.41
CA ALA A 147 -2.06 -11.18 -3.08
C ALA A 147 -1.63 -12.63 -2.84
N ASP A 148 -1.85 -13.52 -3.85
CA ASP A 148 -1.42 -14.93 -3.76
C ASP A 148 0.11 -15.09 -3.77
N GLY A 149 0.84 -14.20 -4.45
CA GLY A 149 2.30 -14.14 -4.39
C GLY A 149 2.79 -13.81 -2.98
N LEU A 150 2.18 -12.79 -2.38
CA LEU A 150 2.51 -12.39 -1.01
C LEU A 150 2.21 -13.49 0.01
N THR A 151 1.06 -14.16 -0.09
CA THR A 151 0.73 -15.25 0.84
C THR A 151 1.74 -16.41 0.74
N ARG A 152 2.15 -16.79 -0.47
CA ARG A 152 3.22 -17.79 -0.65
C ARG A 152 4.53 -17.35 0.01
N ALA A 153 4.91 -16.07 -0.16
CA ALA A 153 6.12 -15.54 0.49
C ALA A 153 6.04 -15.61 2.01
N LEU A 154 4.90 -15.25 2.60
CA LEU A 154 4.69 -15.32 4.05
C LEU A 154 4.67 -16.77 4.56
N ASP A 155 4.07 -17.70 3.80
CA ASP A 155 4.08 -19.14 4.12
C ASP A 155 5.50 -19.71 4.12
N GLU A 156 6.33 -19.37 3.13
CA GLU A 156 7.75 -19.74 3.07
C GLU A 156 8.56 -19.19 4.23
N MET A 157 8.17 -18.03 4.76
CA MET A 157 8.77 -17.41 5.94
C MET A 157 8.21 -17.99 7.26
N GLY A 158 7.21 -18.88 7.22
CA GLY A 158 6.56 -19.47 8.38
C GLY A 158 5.73 -18.47 9.20
N LEU A 159 5.27 -17.37 8.58
CA LEU A 159 4.52 -16.31 9.24
C LEU A 159 3.02 -16.56 9.15
N LYS A 160 2.32 -16.22 10.24
CA LYS A 160 0.86 -16.27 10.29
C LYS A 160 0.28 -14.93 9.80
N TYR A 161 -0.79 -15.00 9.04
CA TYR A 161 -1.50 -13.83 8.51
C TYR A 161 -2.99 -14.13 8.35
N THR A 162 -3.80 -13.11 8.20
CA THR A 162 -5.20 -13.22 7.81
C THR A 162 -5.38 -12.73 6.37
N ARG A 163 -6.08 -13.50 5.54
CA ARG A 163 -6.54 -13.06 4.22
C ARG A 163 -7.95 -12.50 4.36
N THR A 164 -8.17 -11.29 3.87
CA THR A 164 -9.49 -10.67 3.88
C THR A 164 -9.61 -9.62 2.78
N ARG A 165 -10.81 -9.09 2.57
CA ARG A 165 -10.99 -7.85 1.83
C ARG A 165 -10.69 -6.67 2.73
N THR A 166 -10.24 -5.55 2.15
CA THR A 166 -10.12 -4.27 2.85
C THR A 166 -11.19 -3.28 2.37
N TRP A 167 -11.51 -2.32 3.20
CA TRP A 167 -12.26 -1.14 2.84
C TRP A 167 -11.27 0.04 2.71
N THR A 168 -11.08 0.54 1.49
CA THR A 168 -10.27 1.74 1.26
C THR A 168 -11.16 2.97 1.28
N THR A 169 -10.89 3.93 2.17
CA THR A 169 -11.67 5.17 2.30
C THR A 169 -10.79 6.42 2.32
N ASP A 170 -11.22 7.50 1.66
CA ASP A 170 -10.59 8.83 1.75
C ASP A 170 -11.09 9.66 2.96
N ALA A 171 -12.01 9.09 3.75
CA ALA A 171 -12.70 9.83 4.80
C ALA A 171 -12.72 9.09 6.15
N PRO A 172 -11.54 8.91 6.82
CA PRO A 172 -11.44 8.12 8.05
C PRO A 172 -12.36 8.64 9.16
N TYR A 173 -12.57 9.94 9.27
CA TYR A 173 -13.49 10.53 10.25
C TYR A 173 -14.97 10.35 9.89
N ARG A 174 -15.28 9.67 8.79
CA ARG A 174 -16.65 9.30 8.37
C ARG A 174 -16.90 7.78 8.36
N GLU A 175 -16.04 7.01 9.00
CA GLU A 175 -16.23 5.59 9.28
C GLU A 175 -17.36 5.38 10.32
N THR A 176 -18.57 5.66 9.88
CA THR A 176 -19.75 5.55 10.74
C THR A 176 -20.03 4.08 11.09
N ARG A 177 -20.67 3.82 12.23
CA ARG A 177 -21.03 2.44 12.64
C ARG A 177 -21.83 1.69 11.58
N GLU A 178 -22.67 2.38 10.85
CA GLU A 178 -23.47 1.79 9.77
C GLU A 178 -22.57 1.39 8.58
N ASN A 179 -21.60 2.24 8.22
CA ASN A 179 -20.61 1.91 7.18
C ASN A 179 -19.73 0.74 7.63
N VAL A 180 -19.23 0.75 8.87
CA VAL A 180 -18.45 -0.35 9.44
C VAL A 180 -19.22 -1.68 9.33
N ARG A 181 -20.47 -1.73 9.78
CA ARG A 181 -21.31 -2.94 9.67
C ARG A 181 -21.51 -3.38 8.22
N ARG A 182 -21.78 -2.43 7.32
CA ARG A 182 -21.98 -2.70 5.89
C ARG A 182 -20.73 -3.29 5.26
N ARG A 183 -19.56 -2.70 5.52
CA ARG A 183 -18.28 -3.18 4.97
C ARG A 183 -17.89 -4.52 5.55
N ALA A 184 -18.03 -4.72 6.86
CA ALA A 184 -17.87 -6.03 7.48
C ALA A 184 -18.80 -7.09 6.87
N GLY A 185 -20.09 -6.75 6.64
CA GLY A 185 -21.06 -7.61 5.97
C GLY A 185 -20.71 -7.93 4.51
N GLN A 186 -19.90 -7.10 3.84
CA GLN A 186 -19.37 -7.32 2.49
C GLN A 186 -18.04 -8.10 2.50
N GLY A 187 -17.58 -8.54 3.67
CA GLY A 187 -16.37 -9.33 3.85
C GLY A 187 -15.09 -8.50 4.01
N CYS A 188 -15.18 -7.20 4.29
CA CYS A 188 -14.02 -6.40 4.66
C CYS A 188 -13.68 -6.65 6.13
N GLY A 189 -12.52 -7.25 6.40
CA GLY A 189 -12.03 -7.46 7.76
C GLY A 189 -11.27 -6.25 8.32
N VAL A 190 -10.86 -5.33 7.45
CA VAL A 190 -10.07 -4.14 7.81
C VAL A 190 -10.46 -2.93 6.97
N VAL A 191 -10.05 -1.75 7.44
CA VAL A 191 -10.17 -0.45 6.75
C VAL A 191 -8.82 0.25 6.69
N GLU A 192 -8.53 0.92 5.58
CA GLU A 192 -7.32 1.71 5.34
C GLU A 192 -7.59 2.74 4.23
N MET A 193 -6.58 3.42 3.69
CA MET A 193 -6.81 4.57 2.83
C MET A 193 -6.20 4.48 1.42
N GLU A 194 -5.47 3.40 1.02
CA GLU A 194 -4.64 3.39 -0.20
C GLU A 194 -4.83 2.19 -1.14
N CYS A 195 -5.19 1.04 -0.61
CA CYS A 195 -5.12 -0.24 -1.34
C CYS A 195 -5.89 -0.23 -2.66
N ALA A 196 -7.08 0.37 -2.69
CA ALA A 196 -7.90 0.41 -3.92
C ALA A 196 -7.21 1.23 -5.02
N GLY A 197 -6.67 2.41 -4.67
CA GLY A 197 -5.94 3.25 -5.62
C GLY A 197 -4.70 2.57 -6.17
N LEU A 198 -3.87 1.99 -5.29
CA LEU A 198 -2.64 1.30 -5.68
C LEU A 198 -2.92 0.05 -6.53
N ALA A 199 -3.92 -0.76 -6.15
CA ALA A 199 -4.32 -1.93 -6.92
C ALA A 199 -4.83 -1.56 -8.32
N ALA A 200 -5.60 -0.47 -8.43
CA ALA A 200 -6.11 0.03 -9.70
C ALA A 200 -4.97 0.54 -10.61
N VAL A 201 -4.03 1.31 -10.07
CA VAL A 201 -2.82 1.73 -10.81
C VAL A 201 -2.04 0.51 -11.29
N ALA A 202 -1.83 -0.48 -10.42
CA ALA A 202 -1.07 -1.68 -10.76
C ALA A 202 -1.71 -2.46 -11.91
N GLN A 203 -3.04 -2.63 -11.89
CA GLN A 203 -3.77 -3.28 -12.99
C GLN A 203 -3.65 -2.48 -14.29
N PHE A 204 -3.85 -1.16 -14.23
CA PHE A 204 -3.76 -0.30 -15.41
C PHE A 204 -2.37 -0.28 -16.02
N ARG A 205 -1.32 -0.21 -15.19
CA ARG A 205 0.08 -0.19 -15.62
C ARG A 205 0.70 -1.56 -15.84
N GLN A 206 -0.05 -2.65 -15.56
CA GLN A 206 0.41 -4.03 -15.70
C GLN A 206 1.68 -4.32 -14.92
N VAL A 207 1.74 -3.85 -13.67
CA VAL A 207 2.83 -4.11 -12.73
C VAL A 207 2.35 -5.02 -11.60
N LYS A 208 3.29 -5.70 -10.93
CA LYS A 208 2.96 -6.50 -9.74
C LYS A 208 2.72 -5.57 -8.56
N PHE A 209 1.65 -5.87 -7.81
CA PHE A 209 1.34 -5.16 -6.57
C PHE A 209 0.75 -6.10 -5.53
N ALA A 210 1.29 -6.04 -4.34
CA ALA A 210 0.71 -6.62 -3.13
C ALA A 210 0.79 -5.60 -2.00
N GLN A 211 -0.04 -5.79 -0.99
CA GLN A 211 0.01 -4.98 0.23
C GLN A 211 -0.09 -5.89 1.46
N VAL A 212 0.66 -5.55 2.49
CA VAL A 212 0.54 -6.16 3.82
C VAL A 212 0.18 -5.08 4.82
N PHE A 213 -0.82 -5.36 5.65
CA PHE A 213 -1.18 -4.49 6.77
C PHE A 213 -0.77 -5.12 8.09
N TYR A 214 -0.73 -4.29 9.12
CA TYR A 214 -0.74 -4.72 10.51
C TYR A 214 -1.91 -4.03 11.24
N GLY A 215 -2.62 -4.78 12.08
CA GLY A 215 -3.75 -4.24 12.84
C GLY A 215 -3.26 -3.25 13.89
N ALA A 216 -3.61 -1.98 13.76
CA ALA A 216 -3.15 -0.92 14.66
C ALA A 216 -4.24 -0.42 15.62
N ASP A 217 -5.49 -0.47 15.22
CA ASP A 217 -6.67 -0.10 16.00
C ASP A 217 -7.86 -1.00 15.68
N SER A 218 -8.99 -0.83 16.34
CA SER A 218 -10.18 -1.64 16.08
C SER A 218 -11.46 -0.81 16.16
N LEU A 219 -12.30 -0.99 15.13
CA LEU A 219 -13.65 -0.45 15.02
C LEU A 219 -14.72 -1.53 15.22
N ALA A 220 -14.31 -2.78 15.51
CA ALA A 220 -15.22 -3.92 15.63
C ALA A 220 -16.10 -3.85 16.89
N GLY A 221 -15.66 -3.13 17.93
CA GLY A 221 -16.35 -2.99 19.19
C GLY A 221 -17.46 -1.93 19.21
N ALA A 222 -18.08 -1.75 20.37
CA ALA A 222 -19.05 -0.68 20.62
C ALA A 222 -18.38 0.69 20.61
N GLU A 223 -17.13 0.78 20.99
CA GLU A 223 -16.30 1.98 20.98
C GLU A 223 -15.04 1.75 20.15
N TRP A 224 -14.41 2.82 19.73
CA TRP A 224 -13.12 2.76 19.05
C TRP A 224 -12.02 2.35 20.04
N ASP A 225 -11.29 1.31 19.71
CA ASP A 225 -10.13 0.82 20.46
C ASP A 225 -8.85 1.24 19.73
N THR A 226 -8.13 2.20 20.29
CA THR A 226 -6.94 2.80 19.66
C THR A 226 -5.73 1.88 19.60
N ARG A 227 -5.68 0.84 20.42
CA ARG A 227 -4.54 -0.11 20.49
C ARG A 227 -3.18 0.62 20.40
N THR A 228 -2.35 0.26 19.41
CA THR A 228 -1.03 0.87 19.13
C THR A 228 -1.05 1.91 18.01
N LEU A 229 -2.20 2.38 17.56
CA LEU A 229 -2.26 3.41 16.53
C LEU A 229 -1.43 4.65 16.93
N GLY A 230 -0.42 4.98 16.13
CA GLY A 230 0.50 6.09 16.40
C GLY A 230 1.50 5.88 17.56
N ALA A 231 1.49 4.70 18.21
CA ALA A 231 2.33 4.39 19.37
C ALA A 231 3.00 3.02 19.31
N MET A 232 3.12 2.42 18.12
CA MET A 232 3.79 1.13 17.96
C MET A 232 5.25 1.20 18.40
N PRO A 233 5.74 0.27 19.23
CA PRO A 233 7.12 0.23 19.67
C PRO A 233 8.09 0.13 18.47
N ASP A 234 9.24 0.78 18.60
CA ASP A 234 10.26 0.82 17.56
C ASP A 234 10.70 -0.57 17.09
N ASN A 235 10.94 -1.49 18.04
CA ASN A 235 11.34 -2.86 17.71
C ASN A 235 10.30 -3.63 16.90
N ASP A 236 9.01 -3.35 17.11
CA ASP A 236 7.95 -4.02 16.36
C ASP A 236 7.82 -3.41 14.97
N THR A 237 7.98 -2.09 14.84
CA THR A 237 8.08 -1.39 13.56
C THR A 237 9.25 -1.95 12.73
N ASP A 238 10.44 -2.11 13.34
CA ASP A 238 11.63 -2.64 12.68
C ASP A 238 11.41 -4.09 12.17
N ARG A 239 10.74 -4.94 12.96
CA ARG A 239 10.36 -6.31 12.55
C ARG A 239 9.41 -6.31 11.35
N LEU A 240 8.42 -5.41 11.34
CA LEU A 240 7.48 -5.29 10.21
C LEU A 240 8.18 -4.89 8.92
N VAL A 241 9.16 -3.99 8.99
CA VAL A 241 9.98 -3.61 7.82
C VAL A 241 10.80 -4.79 7.31
N ILE A 242 11.43 -5.56 8.21
CA ILE A 242 12.19 -6.76 7.83
C ILE A 242 11.26 -7.77 7.13
N VAL A 243 10.08 -8.02 7.69
CA VAL A 243 9.06 -8.88 7.04
C VAL A 243 8.69 -8.38 5.66
N ALA A 244 8.47 -7.06 5.52
CA ALA A 244 8.11 -6.47 4.22
C ALA A 244 9.26 -6.57 3.20
N LEU A 245 10.50 -6.30 3.60
CA LEU A 245 11.68 -6.46 2.73
C LEU A 245 11.87 -7.91 2.31
N ASP A 246 11.73 -8.85 3.25
CA ASP A 246 11.82 -10.30 3.00
C ASP A 246 10.71 -10.80 2.05
N ALA A 247 9.50 -10.28 2.19
CA ALA A 247 8.39 -10.61 1.31
C ALA A 247 8.56 -9.97 -0.08
N ALA A 248 9.01 -8.72 -0.16
CA ALA A 248 9.18 -8.00 -1.43
C ALA A 248 10.17 -8.70 -2.38
N VAL A 249 11.26 -9.28 -1.87
CA VAL A 249 12.23 -10.00 -2.70
C VAL A 249 11.71 -11.35 -3.22
N ARG A 250 10.60 -11.86 -2.67
CA ARG A 250 9.95 -13.13 -3.04
C ARG A 250 8.77 -12.94 -4.01
N LEU A 251 8.31 -11.69 -4.24
CA LEU A 251 7.26 -11.36 -5.21
C LEU A 251 7.80 -11.38 -6.65
#